data_66d3c4d3bb2c1cb4ee68e737e44ba7d4
#
_entry.id   66d3c4d3bb2c1cb4ee68e737e44ba7d4
#
_cell.length_a   1.000
_cell.length_b   1.000
_cell.length_c   1.000
_cell.angle_alpha   90.00
_cell.angle_beta   90.00
_cell.angle_gamma   90.00
#
_symmetry.space_group_name_H-M   'P 1'
#
loop_
_entity.id
_entity.type
_entity.pdbx_description
1 polymer ?
#
loop_
_entity_poly.entity_id
_entity_poly.type
_entity_poly.pdbx_seq_one_letter_code
_entity_poly.pdbx_strand_id
1 'polypeptide(L)'
;MAPNPKPIATPLNIKSDFPLLNLEFGGQPLYYLDSAATTQKPAVVIEPMNRFYLENYGTVRRGVYRLSEKATQAYEGTRKKIAKLINASSEKSYHLPPDVYFDKP
;
A
#
# COMPACT_ATOMS: atom_id res chain seq x y z
N MET A 1 32.99 -14.31 29.67
CA MET A 1 32.50 -12.93 29.51
C MET A 1 31.18 -12.99 28.74
N ALA A 2 30.05 -12.64 29.35
CA ALA A 2 28.77 -12.67 28.67
C ALA A 2 28.76 -11.63 27.52
N PRO A 3 28.21 -11.93 26.33
CA PRO A 3 28.13 -10.98 25.25
C PRO A 3 27.29 -9.77 25.71
N ASN A 4 27.80 -8.58 25.45
CA ASN A 4 27.09 -7.32 25.73
C ASN A 4 25.72 -7.36 25.05
N PRO A 5 24.60 -7.13 25.72
CA PRO A 5 23.29 -7.14 25.08
C PRO A 5 23.27 -6.12 23.96
N LYS A 6 22.82 -6.55 22.77
CA LYS A 6 22.65 -5.64 21.63
C LYS A 6 21.70 -4.52 22.05
N PRO A 7 21.99 -3.26 21.68
CA PRO A 7 21.11 -2.16 22.01
C PRO A 7 19.71 -2.45 21.44
N ILE A 8 18.70 -2.35 22.29
CA ILE A 8 17.31 -2.45 21.89
C ILE A 8 17.05 -1.27 20.94
N ALA A 9 16.66 -1.56 19.71
CA ALA A 9 16.31 -0.52 18.75
C ALA A 9 15.23 0.37 19.35
N THR A 10 15.42 1.69 19.28
CA THR A 10 14.40 2.65 19.70
C THR A 10 13.13 2.41 18.88
N PRO A 11 11.95 2.23 19.50
CA PRO A 11 10.70 2.06 18.78
C PRO A 11 10.44 3.26 17.86
N LEU A 12 9.99 2.99 16.62
CA LEU A 12 9.58 4.05 15.72
C LEU A 12 8.32 4.74 16.26
N ASN A 13 8.35 6.05 16.41
CA ASN A 13 7.18 6.82 16.82
C ASN A 13 6.33 7.20 15.60
N ILE A 14 5.66 6.18 15.02
CA ILE A 14 4.83 6.32 13.81
C ILE A 14 3.34 6.08 14.08
N LYS A 15 2.92 5.88 15.32
CA LYS A 15 1.53 5.58 15.67
C LYS A 15 0.56 6.66 15.17
N SER A 16 0.96 7.93 15.25
CA SER A 16 0.17 9.08 14.80
C SER A 16 -0.15 9.07 13.30
N ASP A 17 0.67 8.38 12.48
CA ASP A 17 0.47 8.29 11.04
C ASP A 17 -0.72 7.39 10.66
N PHE A 18 -1.21 6.59 11.62
CA PHE A 18 -2.30 5.63 11.44
C PHE A 18 -3.56 6.13 12.15
N PRO A 19 -4.53 6.71 11.43
CA PRO A 19 -5.70 7.35 12.03
C PRO A 19 -6.47 6.44 13.01
N LEU A 20 -6.66 5.16 12.67
CA LEU A 20 -7.37 4.22 13.52
C LEU A 20 -6.69 4.02 14.88
N LEU A 21 -5.35 4.03 14.92
CA LEU A 21 -4.59 3.79 16.15
C LEU A 21 -4.65 4.96 17.13
N ASN A 22 -5.18 6.11 16.71
CA ASN A 22 -5.40 7.27 17.57
C ASN A 22 -6.77 7.26 18.27
N LEU A 23 -7.60 6.23 18.01
CA LEU A 23 -8.89 6.07 18.68
C LEU A 23 -8.71 5.62 20.12
N GLU A 24 -9.71 5.95 20.92
CA GLU A 24 -9.84 5.52 22.31
C GLU A 24 -11.17 4.78 22.50
N PHE A 25 -11.16 3.78 23.36
CA PHE A 25 -12.36 3.04 23.76
C PHE A 25 -12.50 3.06 25.26
N GLY A 26 -13.59 3.61 25.77
CA GLY A 26 -13.82 3.75 27.20
C GLY A 26 -12.74 4.59 27.92
N GLY A 27 -12.19 5.61 27.24
CA GLY A 27 -11.12 6.45 27.76
C GLY A 27 -9.73 5.79 27.79
N GLN A 28 -9.59 4.63 27.16
CA GLN A 28 -8.30 3.93 27.05
C GLN A 28 -7.80 3.96 25.60
N PRO A 29 -6.48 4.14 25.40
CA PRO A 29 -5.89 4.12 24.07
C PRO A 29 -6.01 2.74 23.43
N LEU A 30 -6.22 2.72 22.10
CA LEU A 30 -6.26 1.48 21.35
C LEU A 30 -4.87 0.85 21.24
N TYR A 31 -4.77 -0.43 21.62
CA TYR A 31 -3.63 -1.30 21.36
C TYR A 31 -4.04 -2.36 20.34
N TYR A 32 -3.59 -2.18 19.10
CA TYR A 32 -3.92 -3.09 18.00
C TYR A 32 -2.80 -4.12 17.81
N LEU A 33 -3.11 -5.39 18.05
CA LEU A 33 -2.13 -6.48 18.04
C LEU A 33 -2.41 -7.55 16.97
N ASP A 34 -3.31 -7.26 16.01
CA ASP A 34 -3.75 -8.21 14.98
C ASP A 34 -3.29 -7.84 13.57
N SER A 35 -2.12 -7.24 13.43
CA SER A 35 -1.55 -6.85 12.14
C SER A 35 -1.24 -8.02 11.21
N ALA A 36 -1.10 -9.25 11.75
CA ALA A 36 -0.90 -10.45 10.96
C ALA A 36 -2.13 -10.79 10.11
N ALA A 37 -3.33 -10.57 10.64
CA ALA A 37 -4.58 -10.76 9.91
C ALA A 37 -4.92 -9.52 9.07
N THR A 38 -4.80 -8.32 9.64
CA THR A 38 -5.16 -7.07 8.97
C THR A 38 -4.25 -5.94 9.43
N THR A 39 -3.40 -5.46 8.55
CA THR A 39 -2.53 -4.32 8.84
C THR A 39 -3.30 -3.00 8.68
N GLN A 40 -3.20 -2.13 9.69
CA GLN A 40 -3.78 -0.79 9.64
C GLN A 40 -3.13 0.05 8.55
N LYS A 41 -3.89 1.00 8.00
CA LYS A 41 -3.45 1.85 6.89
C LYS A 41 -3.05 3.23 7.41
N PRO A 42 -1.87 3.75 7.05
CA PRO A 42 -1.50 5.11 7.35
C PRO A 42 -2.27 6.12 6.49
N ALA A 43 -2.40 7.35 6.97
CA ALA A 43 -3.10 8.43 6.26
C ALA A 43 -2.54 8.64 4.84
N VAL A 44 -1.24 8.55 4.66
CA VAL A 44 -0.56 8.67 3.36
C VAL A 44 -1.01 7.63 2.32
N VAL A 45 -1.64 6.53 2.75
CA VAL A 45 -2.25 5.52 1.87
C VAL A 45 -3.74 5.79 1.67
N ILE A 46 -4.46 6.15 2.74
CA ILE A 46 -5.92 6.36 2.72
C ILE A 46 -6.29 7.58 1.85
N GLU A 47 -5.60 8.70 2.05
CA GLU A 47 -5.92 9.96 1.36
C GLU A 47 -5.81 9.89 -0.17
N PRO A 48 -4.74 9.33 -0.76
CA PRO A 48 -4.65 9.17 -2.22
C PRO A 48 -5.71 8.22 -2.79
N MET A 49 -6.07 7.17 -2.06
CA MET A 49 -7.14 6.25 -2.49
C MET A 49 -8.49 6.97 -2.52
N ASN A 50 -8.81 7.71 -1.46
CA ASN A 50 -10.04 8.50 -1.39
C ASN A 50 -10.11 9.55 -2.51
N ARG A 51 -9.01 10.29 -2.73
CA ARG A 51 -8.90 11.26 -3.81
C ARG A 51 -9.05 10.62 -5.19
N PHE A 52 -8.48 9.43 -5.39
CA PHE A 52 -8.62 8.72 -6.65
C PHE A 52 -10.09 8.41 -6.96
N TYR A 53 -10.86 7.90 -6.00
CA TYR A 53 -12.28 7.63 -6.19
C TYR A 53 -13.11 8.90 -6.41
N LEU A 54 -12.80 9.99 -5.75
CA LEU A 54 -13.56 11.24 -5.88
C LEU A 54 -13.26 12.01 -7.18
N GLU A 55 -12.04 11.93 -7.70
CA GLU A 55 -11.57 12.86 -8.74
C GLU A 55 -11.07 12.18 -10.02
N ASN A 56 -10.60 10.93 -9.95
CA ASN A 56 -9.84 10.31 -11.02
C ASN A 56 -10.27 8.89 -11.38
N TYR A 57 -11.39 8.42 -10.81
CA TYR A 57 -11.84 7.06 -11.04
C TYR A 57 -12.34 6.87 -12.48
N GLY A 58 -11.65 6.01 -13.23
CA GLY A 58 -11.97 5.71 -14.62
C GLY A 58 -11.38 4.37 -15.05
N THR A 59 -11.80 3.90 -16.23
CA THR A 59 -11.32 2.64 -16.81
C THR A 59 -9.83 2.74 -17.15
N VAL A 60 -9.05 1.76 -16.71
CA VAL A 60 -7.64 1.66 -17.06
C VAL A 60 -7.47 1.05 -18.46
N ARG A 61 -6.64 1.67 -19.34
CA ARG A 61 -6.19 1.19 -20.67
C ARG A 61 -7.24 1.13 -21.79
N ARG A 62 -8.53 1.24 -21.52
CA ARG A 62 -9.58 1.01 -22.55
C ARG A 62 -10.37 2.26 -22.94
N GLY A 63 -10.08 3.39 -22.35
CA GLY A 63 -10.78 4.63 -22.63
C GLY A 63 -9.88 5.67 -23.29
N VAL A 64 -10.48 6.46 -24.19
CA VAL A 64 -9.82 7.59 -24.88
C VAL A 64 -10.22 8.93 -24.26
N TYR A 65 -10.70 8.92 -23.03
CA TYR A 65 -11.14 10.11 -22.30
C TYR A 65 -10.24 10.41 -21.10
N ARG A 66 -10.24 11.67 -20.67
CA ARG A 66 -9.29 12.20 -19.68
C ARG A 66 -9.17 11.41 -18.37
N LEU A 67 -10.29 10.90 -17.84
CA LEU A 67 -10.25 10.09 -16.60
C LEU A 67 -9.54 8.75 -16.82
N SER A 68 -9.78 8.10 -17.99
CA SER A 68 -9.09 6.87 -18.34
C SER A 68 -7.58 7.05 -18.51
N GLU A 69 -7.17 8.16 -19.12
CA GLU A 69 -5.75 8.50 -19.24
C GLU A 69 -5.09 8.68 -17.87
N LYS A 70 -5.73 9.46 -16.97
CA LYS A 70 -5.24 9.67 -15.60
C LYS A 70 -5.16 8.37 -14.80
N ALA A 71 -6.20 7.55 -14.87
CA ALA A 71 -6.21 6.25 -14.19
C ALA A 71 -5.12 5.32 -14.73
N THR A 72 -4.90 5.30 -16.05
CA THR A 72 -3.85 4.53 -16.70
C THR A 72 -2.45 5.01 -16.29
N GLN A 73 -2.21 6.32 -16.27
CA GLN A 73 -0.94 6.90 -15.84
C GLN A 73 -0.62 6.55 -14.39
N ALA A 74 -1.60 6.62 -13.50
CA ALA A 74 -1.44 6.25 -12.10
C ALA A 74 -1.09 4.76 -11.94
N TYR A 75 -1.80 3.89 -12.66
CA TYR A 75 -1.57 2.45 -12.65
C TYR A 75 -0.18 2.06 -13.16
N GLU A 76 0.21 2.56 -14.35
CA GLU A 76 1.52 2.27 -14.93
C GLU A 76 2.67 2.90 -14.12
N GLY A 77 2.45 4.08 -13.55
CA GLY A 77 3.40 4.72 -12.65
C GLY A 77 3.67 3.91 -11.38
N THR A 78 2.65 3.22 -10.86
CA THR A 78 2.79 2.33 -9.71
C THR A 78 3.69 1.14 -10.04
N ARG A 79 3.55 0.55 -11.23
CA ARG A 79 4.41 -0.57 -11.68
C ARG A 79 5.88 -0.20 -11.69
N LYS A 80 6.21 0.99 -12.21
CA LYS A 80 7.58 1.51 -12.22
C LYS A 80 8.15 1.67 -10.81
N LYS A 81 7.33 2.21 -9.90
CA LYS A 81 7.72 2.38 -8.49
C LYS A 81 7.98 1.04 -7.80
N ILE A 82 7.11 0.04 -8.02
CA ILE A 82 7.28 -1.30 -7.45
C ILE A 82 8.53 -1.96 -8.02
N ALA A 83 8.74 -1.93 -9.34
CA ALA A 83 9.93 -2.49 -9.97
C ALA A 83 11.22 -1.91 -9.36
N LYS A 84 11.25 -0.59 -9.16
CA LYS A 84 12.39 0.07 -8.50
C LYS A 84 12.55 -0.37 -7.03
N LEU A 85 11.46 -0.49 -6.29
CA LEU A 85 11.48 -0.88 -4.88
C LEU A 85 12.06 -2.29 -4.67
N ILE A 86 11.68 -3.25 -5.52
CA ILE A 86 12.15 -4.65 -5.44
C ILE A 86 13.40 -4.92 -6.27
N ASN A 87 14.01 -3.87 -6.85
CA ASN A 87 15.18 -3.98 -7.72
C ASN A 87 14.96 -4.96 -8.89
N ALA A 88 13.79 -4.94 -9.51
CA ALA A 88 13.46 -5.79 -10.64
C ALA A 88 14.15 -5.31 -11.93
N SER A 89 14.62 -6.24 -12.76
CA SER A 89 15.30 -5.93 -14.03
C SER A 89 14.39 -5.27 -15.07
N SER A 90 13.07 -5.46 -14.95
CA SER A 90 12.06 -4.79 -15.79
C SER A 90 10.74 -4.67 -15.08
N GLU A 91 9.86 -3.77 -15.55
CA GLU A 91 8.50 -3.60 -15.05
C GLU A 91 7.61 -4.85 -15.29
N LYS A 92 8.04 -5.75 -16.15
CA LYS A 92 7.34 -6.99 -16.48
C LYS A 92 7.74 -8.17 -15.60
N SER A 93 8.79 -8.04 -14.80
CA SER A 93 9.35 -9.14 -13.98
C SER A 93 8.38 -9.67 -12.92
N TYR A 94 7.36 -8.90 -12.54
CA TYR A 94 6.31 -9.30 -11.61
C TYR A 94 4.96 -9.54 -12.31
N HIS A 95 4.95 -9.59 -13.65
CA HIS A 95 3.78 -10.03 -14.40
C HIS A 95 3.71 -11.55 -14.33
N LEU A 96 2.73 -12.04 -13.60
CA LEU A 96 2.29 -13.40 -13.81
C LEU A 96 1.68 -13.49 -15.21
N PRO A 97 2.01 -14.53 -16.00
CA PRO A 97 1.40 -14.73 -17.30
C PRO A 97 -0.13 -14.71 -17.20
N PRO A 98 -0.85 -14.20 -18.20
CA PRO A 98 -2.32 -14.12 -18.18
C PRO A 98 -3.01 -15.46 -17.93
N ASP A 99 -2.37 -16.53 -18.27
CA ASP A 99 -2.82 -17.92 -18.18
C ASP A 99 -2.79 -18.48 -16.74
N VAL A 100 -2.11 -17.82 -15.80
CA VAL A 100 -2.07 -18.23 -14.38
C VAL A 100 -3.29 -17.75 -13.60
N TYR A 101 -4.07 -16.81 -14.13
CA TYR A 101 -5.17 -16.17 -13.40
C TYR A 101 -6.57 -16.64 -13.75
N PHE A 102 -6.73 -17.35 -14.84
CA PHE A 102 -8.06 -17.76 -15.23
C PHE A 102 -8.01 -19.20 -15.77
N ASP A 103 -8.43 -20.15 -14.94
CA ASP A 103 -9.02 -21.36 -15.46
C ASP A 103 -10.10 -20.92 -16.44
N LYS A 104 -9.85 -21.13 -17.71
CA LYS A 104 -10.91 -20.98 -18.71
C LYS A 104 -11.96 -22.02 -18.41
N PRO A 105 -13.23 -21.66 -18.38
CA PRO A 105 -14.31 -22.63 -18.22
C PRO A 105 -14.30 -23.66 -19.34
#